data_14fcb7a4bea58ca9242365312ce6507e
#
_entry.id   14fcb7a4bea58ca9242365312ce6507e
#
_cell.length_a   1.000
_cell.length_b   1.000
_cell.length_c   1.000
_cell.angle_alpha   90.00
_cell.angle_beta   90.00
_cell.angle_gamma   90.00
#
_symmetry.space_group_name_H-M   'P 1'
#
loop_
_entity.id
_entity.type
_entity.pdbx_description
1 polymer ?
#
loop_
_entity_poly.entity_id
_entity_poly.type
_entity_poly.pdbx_seq_one_letter_code
_entity_poly.pdbx_strand_id
1 'polypeptide(L)'
;MASYQIVKVPQDGQAIKMGSDGKLQVPDNPILPFIEGDGTGPDIWRASQRVFDAAVAKAYGGKRKIAWCEVYAGEKAFNQFKDWLPEETVTAFREFLVGIKGPLTTPIGGGIRSLNVALRQMLDLYVCLRPVRYFAGVPSPVKKPEAVDMVIFRENTEDIYAGIEWAAETPEAKKIIAFLQNEMGVKKIRFPETSGIGIK
;
A
#
# COMPACT_ATOMS: atom_id res chain seq x y z
N MET A 1 5.55 -9.12 21.06
CA MET A 1 4.36 -8.60 20.37
C MET A 1 4.03 -7.23 20.92
N ALA A 2 3.66 -6.30 20.06
CA ALA A 2 3.17 -4.99 20.49
C ALA A 2 1.90 -5.16 21.34
N SER A 3 1.61 -4.16 22.19
CA SER A 3 0.35 -4.12 22.94
C SER A 3 -0.70 -3.43 22.06
N TYR A 4 -1.76 -4.14 21.73
CA TYR A 4 -2.87 -3.63 20.92
C TYR A 4 -4.09 -3.34 21.80
N GLN A 5 -4.75 -2.21 21.54
CA GLN A 5 -6.00 -1.81 22.19
C GLN A 5 -7.23 -2.05 21.32
N ILE A 6 -7.09 -1.77 20.00
CA ILE A 6 -8.16 -1.89 19.04
C ILE A 6 -8.01 -3.11 18.13
N VAL A 7 -6.80 -3.56 17.85
CA VAL A 7 -6.53 -4.75 17.02
C VAL A 7 -6.65 -6.01 17.88
N LYS A 8 -7.52 -6.92 17.47
CA LYS A 8 -7.72 -8.22 18.14
C LYS A 8 -6.87 -9.30 17.47
N VAL A 9 -5.69 -9.54 18.00
CA VAL A 9 -4.78 -10.56 17.47
C VAL A 9 -5.33 -11.95 17.76
N PRO A 10 -5.48 -12.84 16.74
CA PRO A 10 -5.95 -14.21 16.91
C PRO A 10 -5.00 -15.02 17.83
N GLN A 11 -5.55 -15.63 18.85
CA GLN A 11 -4.75 -16.39 19.83
C GLN A 11 -4.27 -17.74 19.30
N ASP A 12 -4.95 -18.29 18.30
CA ASP A 12 -4.61 -19.53 17.63
C ASP A 12 -3.68 -19.34 16.41
N GLY A 13 -3.23 -18.11 16.16
CA GLY A 13 -2.28 -17.75 15.13
C GLY A 13 -0.86 -17.55 15.63
N GLN A 14 0.08 -17.61 14.70
CA GLN A 14 1.50 -17.35 14.95
C GLN A 14 2.05 -16.33 13.96
N ALA A 15 2.90 -15.41 14.43
CA ALA A 15 3.52 -14.42 13.57
C ALA A 15 4.50 -15.05 12.57
N ILE A 16 4.46 -14.58 11.32
CA ILE A 16 5.53 -14.84 10.36
C ILE A 16 6.77 -14.09 10.85
N LYS A 17 7.93 -14.70 10.74
CA LYS A 17 9.21 -14.13 11.17
C LYS A 17 10.21 -14.08 10.03
N MET A 18 11.08 -13.09 10.06
CA MET A 18 12.25 -13.05 9.19
C MET A 18 13.38 -13.87 9.83
N GLY A 19 13.87 -14.86 9.11
CA GLY A 19 15.03 -15.64 9.52
C GLY A 19 16.35 -14.86 9.34
N SER A 20 17.40 -15.32 9.99
CA SER A 20 18.75 -14.73 9.86
C SER A 20 19.33 -14.85 8.44
N ASP A 21 18.78 -15.74 7.63
CA ASP A 21 19.12 -15.95 6.21
C ASP A 21 18.31 -15.05 5.26
N GLY A 22 17.50 -14.13 5.79
CA GLY A 22 16.63 -13.24 5.02
C GLY A 22 15.38 -13.92 4.45
N LYS A 23 15.07 -15.15 4.86
CA LYS A 23 13.85 -15.86 4.41
C LYS A 23 12.74 -15.80 5.43
N LEU A 24 11.51 -15.75 4.94
CA LEU A 24 10.33 -15.82 5.80
C LEU A 24 10.15 -17.21 6.39
N GLN A 25 10.00 -17.28 7.70
CA GLN A 25 9.59 -18.45 8.44
C GLN A 25 8.08 -18.40 8.64
N VAL A 26 7.35 -19.18 7.84
CA VAL A 26 5.89 -19.18 7.81
C VAL A 26 5.37 -20.37 8.63
N PRO A 27 4.67 -20.14 9.75
CA PRO A 27 4.07 -21.22 10.57
C PRO A 27 2.89 -21.88 9.87
N ASP A 28 2.34 -22.94 10.46
CA ASP A 28 1.20 -23.65 9.89
C ASP A 28 -0.13 -22.86 10.02
N ASN A 29 -0.19 -21.90 10.93
CA ASN A 29 -1.32 -21.01 11.14
C ASN A 29 -0.85 -19.54 11.22
N PRO A 30 -0.34 -18.96 10.11
CA PRO A 30 0.19 -17.61 10.10
C PRO A 30 -0.90 -16.58 10.38
N ILE A 31 -0.57 -15.58 11.20
CA ILE A 31 -1.41 -14.39 11.36
C ILE A 31 -1.22 -13.52 10.13
N LEU A 32 -2.32 -13.23 9.41
CA LEU A 32 -2.32 -12.29 8.29
C LEU A 32 -3.24 -11.12 8.61
N PRO A 33 -2.69 -9.92 8.87
CA PRO A 33 -3.48 -8.70 8.96
C PRO A 33 -4.21 -8.41 7.65
N PHE A 34 -5.46 -7.94 7.76
CA PHE A 34 -6.20 -7.45 6.61
C PHE A 34 -6.98 -6.18 6.93
N ILE A 35 -7.04 -5.30 5.94
CA ILE A 35 -7.99 -4.17 5.91
C ILE A 35 -9.10 -4.56 4.95
N GLU A 36 -10.33 -4.63 5.44
CA GLU A 36 -11.50 -4.95 4.62
C GLU A 36 -11.68 -3.91 3.49
N GLY A 37 -11.50 -2.64 3.84
CA GLY A 37 -11.58 -1.52 2.91
C GLY A 37 -12.95 -0.88 2.85
N ASP A 38 -13.05 0.14 1.98
CA ASP A 38 -14.23 0.98 1.81
C ASP A 38 -15.00 0.60 0.53
N GLY A 39 -16.23 1.08 0.40
CA GLY A 39 -17.05 0.88 -0.78
C GLY A 39 -17.29 -0.60 -1.10
N THR A 40 -16.74 -1.10 -2.19
CA THR A 40 -16.83 -2.52 -2.59
C THR A 40 -15.91 -3.45 -1.78
N GLY A 41 -15.07 -2.91 -0.90
CA GLY A 41 -14.10 -3.66 -0.09
C GLY A 41 -14.68 -4.83 0.67
N PRO A 42 -15.77 -4.64 1.47
CA PRO A 42 -16.40 -5.72 2.22
C PRO A 42 -16.90 -6.88 1.35
N ASP A 43 -17.44 -6.59 0.18
CA ASP A 43 -17.92 -7.63 -0.75
C ASP A 43 -16.76 -8.41 -1.37
N ILE A 44 -15.73 -7.71 -1.80
CA ILE A 44 -14.49 -8.30 -2.34
C ILE A 44 -13.83 -9.17 -1.25
N TRP A 45 -13.71 -8.65 -0.04
CA TRP A 45 -13.06 -9.37 1.05
C TRP A 45 -13.80 -10.64 1.42
N ARG A 46 -15.12 -10.59 1.59
CA ARG A 46 -15.96 -11.75 1.91
C ARG A 46 -15.81 -12.87 0.88
N ALA A 47 -15.77 -12.52 -0.41
CA ALA A 47 -15.54 -13.48 -1.48
C ALA A 47 -14.11 -14.04 -1.44
N SER A 48 -13.10 -13.16 -1.29
CA SER A 48 -11.69 -13.52 -1.31
C SER A 48 -11.29 -14.42 -0.15
N GLN A 49 -11.75 -14.11 1.07
CA GLN A 49 -11.44 -14.90 2.26
C GLN A 49 -11.88 -16.37 2.08
N ARG A 50 -13.08 -16.60 1.55
CA ARG A 50 -13.58 -17.94 1.28
C ARG A 50 -12.71 -18.70 0.28
N VAL A 51 -12.21 -18.00 -0.74
CA VAL A 51 -11.32 -18.58 -1.75
C VAL A 51 -9.96 -18.92 -1.13
N PHE A 52 -9.39 -18.03 -0.34
CA PHE A 52 -8.12 -18.28 0.35
C PHE A 52 -8.20 -19.45 1.31
N ASP A 53 -9.24 -19.49 2.14
CA ASP A 53 -9.42 -20.58 3.11
C ASP A 53 -9.59 -21.94 2.41
N ALA A 54 -10.41 -21.99 1.34
CA ALA A 54 -10.60 -23.21 0.55
C ALA A 54 -9.30 -23.64 -0.17
N ALA A 55 -8.55 -22.68 -0.71
CA ALA A 55 -7.29 -22.95 -1.39
C ALA A 55 -6.23 -23.51 -0.43
N VAL A 56 -6.09 -22.92 0.75
CA VAL A 56 -5.16 -23.39 1.79
C VAL A 56 -5.56 -24.77 2.28
N ALA A 57 -6.84 -25.00 2.59
CA ALA A 57 -7.34 -26.30 3.02
C ALA A 57 -7.06 -27.39 1.96
N LYS A 58 -7.29 -27.08 0.68
CA LYS A 58 -7.03 -28.00 -0.44
C LYS A 58 -5.54 -28.27 -0.62
N ALA A 59 -4.72 -27.22 -0.62
CA ALA A 59 -3.27 -27.34 -0.88
C ALA A 59 -2.53 -28.11 0.23
N TYR A 60 -2.97 -27.96 1.48
CA TYR A 60 -2.29 -28.55 2.63
C TYR A 60 -3.07 -29.67 3.31
N GLY A 61 -4.16 -30.15 2.70
CA GLY A 61 -4.96 -31.23 3.26
C GLY A 61 -5.54 -30.93 4.64
N GLY A 62 -5.89 -29.67 4.91
CA GLY A 62 -6.41 -29.21 6.19
C GLY A 62 -5.39 -29.07 7.32
N LYS A 63 -4.09 -29.32 7.06
CA LYS A 63 -3.02 -29.20 8.07
C LYS A 63 -2.62 -27.75 8.38
N ARG A 64 -2.95 -26.84 7.48
CA ARG A 64 -2.66 -25.40 7.63
C ARG A 64 -3.91 -24.58 7.51
N LYS A 65 -3.93 -23.44 8.19
CA LYS A 65 -5.01 -22.44 8.07
C LYS A 65 -4.41 -21.04 8.24
N ILE A 66 -5.11 -20.02 7.76
CA ILE A 66 -4.75 -18.63 7.99
C ILE A 66 -5.49 -18.15 9.25
N ALA A 67 -4.79 -17.50 10.16
CA ALA A 67 -5.37 -16.78 11.28
C ALA A 67 -5.57 -15.32 10.86
N TRP A 68 -6.78 -14.99 10.43
CA TRP A 68 -7.12 -13.66 9.95
C TRP A 68 -7.17 -12.64 11.09
N CYS A 69 -6.46 -11.52 10.94
CA CYS A 69 -6.40 -10.44 11.90
C CYS A 69 -6.90 -9.15 11.28
N GLU A 70 -8.11 -8.71 11.60
CA GLU A 70 -8.62 -7.45 11.09
C GLU A 70 -7.86 -6.27 11.68
N VAL A 71 -7.39 -5.38 10.81
CA VAL A 71 -6.81 -4.08 11.13
C VAL A 71 -7.57 -2.99 10.38
N TYR A 72 -7.54 -1.77 10.88
CA TYR A 72 -8.51 -0.77 10.49
C TYR A 72 -7.86 0.38 9.73
N ALA A 73 -8.47 0.78 8.60
CA ALA A 73 -8.16 2.01 7.87
C ALA A 73 -9.40 2.45 7.08
N GLY A 74 -9.43 3.72 6.65
CA GLY A 74 -10.51 4.28 5.85
C GLY A 74 -11.75 4.63 6.66
N GLU A 75 -12.91 4.57 6.02
CA GLU A 75 -14.20 4.99 6.60
C GLU A 75 -14.57 4.15 7.83
N LYS A 76 -14.32 2.84 7.80
CA LYS A 76 -14.59 1.94 8.93
C LYS A 76 -13.79 2.36 10.17
N ALA A 77 -12.50 2.67 9.99
CA ALA A 77 -11.65 3.15 11.07
C ALA A 77 -12.12 4.50 11.63
N PHE A 78 -12.41 5.44 10.75
CA PHE A 78 -12.88 6.76 11.16
C PHE A 78 -14.23 6.72 11.90
N ASN A 79 -15.15 5.88 11.44
CA ASN A 79 -16.46 5.75 12.09
C ASN A 79 -16.35 5.18 13.51
N GLN A 80 -15.44 4.20 13.72
CA GLN A 80 -15.28 3.53 15.00
C GLN A 80 -14.31 4.25 15.95
N PHE A 81 -13.20 4.78 15.45
CA PHE A 81 -12.10 5.30 16.28
C PHE A 81 -11.80 6.79 16.08
N LYS A 82 -12.49 7.46 15.12
CA LYS A 82 -12.24 8.86 14.73
C LYS A 82 -10.83 9.09 14.17
N ASP A 83 -10.22 8.04 13.67
CA ASP A 83 -8.91 8.05 13.04
C ASP A 83 -8.99 7.28 11.69
N TRP A 84 -8.52 7.89 10.61
CA TRP A 84 -8.53 7.30 9.28
C TRP A 84 -7.50 6.19 9.11
N LEU A 85 -6.41 6.21 9.89
CA LEU A 85 -5.34 5.25 9.84
C LEU A 85 -4.71 5.09 11.22
N PRO A 86 -5.31 4.31 12.12
CA PRO A 86 -4.77 4.06 13.44
C PRO A 86 -3.34 3.52 13.40
N GLU A 87 -2.48 4.00 14.30
CA GLU A 87 -1.08 3.59 14.38
C GLU A 87 -0.92 2.08 14.60
N GLU A 88 -1.85 1.46 15.30
CA GLU A 88 -1.87 0.01 15.51
C GLU A 88 -1.97 -0.77 14.19
N THR A 89 -2.62 -0.24 13.18
CA THR A 89 -2.68 -0.86 11.84
C THR A 89 -1.30 -0.91 11.20
N VAL A 90 -0.57 0.19 11.26
CA VAL A 90 0.80 0.26 10.72
C VAL A 90 1.74 -0.65 11.50
N THR A 91 1.60 -0.65 12.83
CA THR A 91 2.36 -1.53 13.74
C THR A 91 2.10 -3.00 13.44
N ALA A 92 0.85 -3.40 13.23
CA ALA A 92 0.49 -4.77 12.88
C ALA A 92 1.09 -5.21 11.55
N PHE A 93 1.05 -4.37 10.51
CA PHE A 93 1.70 -4.70 9.24
C PHE A 93 3.22 -4.85 9.38
N ARG A 94 3.88 -4.02 10.21
CA ARG A 94 5.32 -4.16 10.48
C ARG A 94 5.64 -5.43 11.26
N GLU A 95 4.83 -5.76 12.27
CA GLU A 95 5.06 -6.92 13.13
C GLU A 95 4.80 -8.24 12.41
N PHE A 96 3.71 -8.32 11.62
CA PHE A 96 3.32 -9.56 10.95
C PHE A 96 3.90 -9.73 9.54
N LEU A 97 4.58 -8.71 9.01
CA LEU A 97 5.35 -8.70 7.75
C LEU A 97 4.54 -8.85 6.46
N VAL A 98 3.41 -9.51 6.48
CA VAL A 98 2.56 -9.78 5.32
C VAL A 98 1.13 -9.36 5.65
N GLY A 99 0.47 -8.67 4.73
CA GLY A 99 -0.92 -8.26 4.95
C GLY A 99 -1.68 -8.01 3.65
N ILE A 100 -2.99 -7.98 3.75
CA ILE A 100 -3.91 -7.72 2.64
C ILE A 100 -4.63 -6.41 2.89
N LYS A 101 -4.74 -5.59 1.86
CA LYS A 101 -5.45 -4.31 1.94
C LYS A 101 -6.54 -4.22 0.88
N GLY A 102 -7.77 -4.01 1.33
CA GLY A 102 -8.88 -3.62 0.47
C GLY A 102 -8.78 -2.18 -0.06
N PRO A 103 -9.70 -1.74 -0.92
CA PRO A 103 -9.74 -0.36 -1.42
C PRO A 103 -9.98 0.63 -0.26
N LEU A 104 -9.35 1.81 -0.34
CA LEU A 104 -9.53 2.87 0.65
C LEU A 104 -9.95 4.15 -0.04
N THR A 105 -10.99 4.79 0.49
CA THR A 105 -11.45 6.10 0.08
C THR A 105 -10.49 7.17 0.59
N THR A 106 -10.12 8.11 -0.27
CA THR A 106 -9.37 9.30 0.13
C THR A 106 -10.35 10.43 0.38
N PRO A 107 -10.44 10.98 1.60
CA PRO A 107 -11.31 12.11 1.88
C PRO A 107 -10.98 13.31 0.98
N ILE A 108 -12.02 13.89 0.36
CA ILE A 108 -11.85 15.08 -0.50
C ILE A 108 -11.94 16.33 0.38
N GLY A 109 -10.98 17.26 0.24
CA GLY A 109 -11.07 18.61 0.82
C GLY A 109 -10.46 18.82 2.20
N GLY A 110 -9.78 17.84 2.79
CA GLY A 110 -9.21 17.93 4.13
C GLY A 110 -7.69 18.06 4.24
N GLY A 111 -6.95 18.24 3.12
CA GLY A 111 -5.48 18.21 3.16
C GLY A 111 -4.89 16.83 3.51
N ILE A 112 -5.73 15.83 3.64
CA ILE A 112 -5.32 14.46 3.96
C ILE A 112 -4.71 13.83 2.69
N ARG A 113 -3.44 13.45 2.76
CA ARG A 113 -2.81 12.64 1.71
C ARG A 113 -3.54 11.31 1.59
N SER A 114 -3.54 10.74 0.38
CA SER A 114 -4.11 9.41 0.15
C SER A 114 -3.60 8.39 1.18
N LEU A 115 -4.52 7.73 1.88
CA LEU A 115 -4.19 6.68 2.86
C LEU A 115 -3.33 5.56 2.24
N ASN A 116 -3.54 5.29 0.94
CA ASN A 116 -2.72 4.33 0.20
C ASN A 116 -1.27 4.79 0.07
N VAL A 117 -1.04 6.08 -0.16
CA VAL A 117 0.31 6.67 -0.22
C VAL A 117 0.93 6.67 1.16
N ALA A 118 0.18 7.07 2.19
CA ALA A 118 0.65 7.06 3.57
C ALA A 118 1.14 5.68 4.00
N LEU A 119 0.35 4.62 3.78
CA LEU A 119 0.76 3.25 4.10
C LEU A 119 2.04 2.82 3.36
N ARG A 120 2.18 3.15 2.08
CA ARG A 120 3.38 2.81 1.30
C ARG A 120 4.62 3.48 1.87
N GLN A 121 4.52 4.76 2.24
CA GLN A 121 5.62 5.52 2.82
C GLN A 121 5.95 5.08 4.25
N MET A 122 4.93 4.94 5.10
CA MET A 122 5.14 4.53 6.50
C MET A 122 5.70 3.11 6.65
N LEU A 123 5.39 2.23 5.71
CA LEU A 123 5.88 0.84 5.69
C LEU A 123 7.13 0.66 4.82
N ASP A 124 7.64 1.72 4.22
CA ASP A 124 8.79 1.71 3.29
C ASP A 124 8.65 0.66 2.18
N LEU A 125 7.47 0.63 1.55
CA LEU A 125 7.17 -0.28 0.44
C LEU A 125 7.72 0.30 -0.86
N TYR A 126 9.01 0.09 -1.13
CA TYR A 126 9.74 0.75 -2.20
C TYR A 126 9.28 0.37 -3.63
N VAL A 127 8.59 -0.75 -3.82
CA VAL A 127 8.13 -1.18 -5.14
C VAL A 127 6.69 -1.68 -5.13
N CYS A 128 5.92 -1.29 -6.16
CA CYS A 128 4.64 -1.90 -6.47
C CYS A 128 4.85 -2.92 -7.59
N LEU A 129 4.94 -4.19 -7.22
CA LEU A 129 5.17 -5.30 -8.13
C LEU A 129 3.84 -5.78 -8.72
N ARG A 130 3.69 -5.73 -10.05
CA ARG A 130 2.46 -6.08 -10.74
C ARG A 130 2.71 -7.08 -11.87
N PRO A 131 2.65 -8.39 -11.58
CA PRO A 131 2.65 -9.40 -12.63
C PRO A 131 1.34 -9.33 -13.40
N VAL A 132 1.45 -9.30 -14.73
CA VAL A 132 0.32 -9.22 -15.66
C VAL A 132 0.47 -10.33 -16.68
N ARG A 133 -0.46 -11.27 -16.69
CA ARG A 133 -0.53 -12.33 -17.70
C ARG A 133 -1.96 -12.63 -18.09
N TYR A 134 -2.14 -13.18 -19.27
CA TYR A 134 -3.44 -13.64 -19.72
C TYR A 134 -3.85 -14.96 -19.05
N PHE A 135 -5.11 -15.08 -18.70
CA PHE A 135 -5.73 -16.32 -18.25
C PHE A 135 -6.71 -16.82 -19.33
N ALA A 136 -6.51 -18.03 -19.81
CA ALA A 136 -7.34 -18.63 -20.86
C ALA A 136 -8.83 -18.61 -20.50
N GLY A 137 -9.67 -18.21 -21.46
CA GLY A 137 -11.12 -18.12 -21.29
C GLY A 137 -11.62 -16.78 -20.74
N VAL A 138 -10.74 -15.86 -20.37
CA VAL A 138 -11.13 -14.50 -19.93
C VAL A 138 -11.22 -13.58 -21.15
N PRO A 139 -12.34 -12.81 -21.35
CA PRO A 139 -12.42 -11.81 -22.38
C PRO A 139 -11.30 -10.77 -22.25
N SER A 140 -10.70 -10.38 -23.37
CA SER A 140 -9.61 -9.40 -23.38
C SER A 140 -9.78 -8.43 -24.56
N PRO A 141 -9.53 -7.11 -24.35
CA PRO A 141 -9.51 -6.12 -25.42
C PRO A 141 -8.25 -6.20 -26.29
N VAL A 142 -7.26 -6.98 -25.87
CA VAL A 142 -5.98 -7.12 -26.58
C VAL A 142 -6.12 -8.15 -27.70
N LYS A 143 -5.53 -7.85 -28.90
CA LYS A 143 -5.64 -8.73 -30.09
C LYS A 143 -4.99 -10.09 -29.91
N LYS A 144 -3.88 -10.17 -29.15
CA LYS A 144 -3.12 -11.41 -28.87
C LYS A 144 -2.86 -11.49 -27.38
N PRO A 145 -3.88 -11.74 -26.55
CA PRO A 145 -3.74 -11.71 -25.11
C PRO A 145 -2.81 -12.82 -24.58
N GLU A 146 -2.70 -13.95 -25.27
CA GLU A 146 -1.80 -15.05 -24.93
C GLU A 146 -0.32 -14.68 -25.01
N ALA A 147 0.03 -13.60 -25.71
CA ALA A 147 1.40 -13.07 -25.77
C ALA A 147 1.73 -12.13 -24.60
N VAL A 148 0.78 -11.86 -23.69
CA VAL A 148 0.99 -10.98 -22.55
C VAL A 148 1.44 -11.80 -21.34
N ASP A 149 2.72 -11.66 -21.00
CA ASP A 149 3.33 -12.16 -19.74
C ASP A 149 4.45 -11.18 -19.36
N MET A 150 4.15 -10.25 -18.46
CA MET A 150 5.08 -9.20 -18.06
C MET A 150 4.97 -8.91 -16.57
N VAL A 151 6.02 -8.33 -16.00
CA VAL A 151 6.03 -7.82 -14.63
C VAL A 151 6.34 -6.33 -14.65
N ILE A 152 5.43 -5.52 -14.12
CA ILE A 152 5.61 -4.07 -13.99
C ILE A 152 6.13 -3.76 -12.60
N PHE A 153 7.30 -3.12 -12.53
CA PHE A 153 7.88 -2.55 -11.33
C PHE A 153 7.55 -1.06 -11.29
N ARG A 154 6.73 -0.63 -10.33
CA ARG A 154 6.33 0.75 -10.17
C ARG A 154 6.95 1.36 -8.92
N GLU A 155 7.57 2.52 -9.09
CA GLU A 155 8.06 3.34 -7.98
C GLU A 155 6.94 3.73 -7.00
N ASN A 156 7.26 3.76 -5.72
CA ASN A 156 6.30 4.08 -4.65
C ASN A 156 6.75 5.21 -3.72
N THR A 157 8.03 5.40 -3.50
CA THR A 157 8.56 6.23 -2.40
C THR A 157 9.44 7.38 -2.89
N GLU A 158 9.99 7.27 -4.07
CA GLU A 158 10.85 8.27 -4.71
C GLU A 158 10.16 8.97 -5.88
N ASP A 159 10.92 9.75 -6.65
CA ASP A 159 10.45 10.53 -7.78
C ASP A 159 9.32 11.47 -7.35
N ILE A 160 8.35 11.71 -8.19
CA ILE A 160 7.17 12.55 -7.88
C ILE A 160 6.36 12.05 -6.68
N TYR A 161 6.53 10.79 -6.28
CA TYR A 161 5.85 10.20 -5.12
C TYR A 161 6.48 10.58 -3.78
N ALA A 162 7.70 11.12 -3.79
CA ALA A 162 8.33 11.66 -2.57
C ALA A 162 7.57 12.88 -2.02
N GLY A 163 6.84 13.60 -2.90
CA GLY A 163 6.03 14.74 -2.51
C GLY A 163 6.86 15.94 -2.05
N ILE A 164 8.08 16.08 -2.56
CA ILE A 164 8.93 17.23 -2.32
C ILE A 164 8.61 18.27 -3.40
N GLU A 165 7.70 19.18 -3.07
CA GLU A 165 7.19 20.14 -4.03
C GLU A 165 6.80 21.48 -3.39
N TRP A 166 6.90 22.54 -4.16
CA TRP A 166 6.42 23.87 -3.80
C TRP A 166 5.54 24.41 -4.93
N ALA A 167 4.39 24.91 -4.55
CA ALA A 167 3.45 25.47 -5.50
C ALA A 167 4.03 26.71 -6.22
N ALA A 168 3.52 26.95 -7.42
CA ALA A 168 3.86 28.17 -8.17
C ALA A 168 3.59 29.44 -7.34
N GLU A 169 4.37 30.46 -7.61
CA GLU A 169 4.27 31.80 -6.99
C GLU A 169 4.64 31.86 -5.49
N THR A 170 4.92 30.72 -4.83
CA THR A 170 5.38 30.70 -3.44
C THR A 170 6.79 31.27 -3.31
N PRO A 171 7.13 31.92 -2.17
CA PRO A 171 8.48 32.45 -1.92
C PRO A 171 9.56 31.35 -2.02
N GLU A 172 9.26 30.15 -1.56
CA GLU A 172 10.16 28.99 -1.59
C GLU A 172 10.43 28.52 -3.03
N ALA A 173 9.39 28.41 -3.87
CA ALA A 173 9.55 28.07 -5.28
C ALA A 173 10.42 29.11 -6.00
N LYS A 174 10.15 30.40 -5.80
CA LYS A 174 10.94 31.51 -6.37
C LYS A 174 12.39 31.47 -5.91
N LYS A 175 12.65 31.21 -4.64
CA LYS A 175 14.01 31.08 -4.09
C LYS A 175 14.79 29.95 -4.73
N ILE A 176 14.17 28.78 -4.89
CA ILE A 176 14.79 27.62 -5.53
C ILE A 176 15.06 27.90 -7.01
N ILE A 177 14.09 28.48 -7.72
CA ILE A 177 14.23 28.83 -9.13
C ILE A 177 15.38 29.83 -9.32
N ALA A 178 15.43 30.86 -8.51
CA ALA A 178 16.52 31.86 -8.54
C ALA A 178 17.89 31.21 -8.28
N PHE A 179 18.00 30.31 -7.31
CA PHE A 179 19.22 29.56 -7.06
C PHE A 179 19.63 28.71 -8.28
N LEU A 180 18.70 27.98 -8.88
CA LEU A 180 18.97 27.16 -10.07
C LEU A 180 19.44 28.01 -11.25
N GLN A 181 18.86 29.20 -11.45
CA GLN A 181 19.23 30.10 -12.54
C GLN A 181 20.55 30.83 -12.30
N ASN A 182 20.76 31.37 -11.10
CA ASN A 182 21.89 32.24 -10.80
C ASN A 182 23.15 31.44 -10.42
N GLU A 183 23.01 30.41 -9.59
CA GLU A 183 24.14 29.65 -9.06
C GLU A 183 24.44 28.37 -9.91
N MET A 184 23.41 27.72 -10.43
CA MET A 184 23.56 26.48 -11.22
C MET A 184 23.51 26.73 -12.73
N GLY A 185 23.30 27.97 -13.18
CA GLY A 185 23.29 28.32 -14.60
C GLY A 185 22.14 27.73 -15.42
N VAL A 186 21.04 27.33 -14.79
CA VAL A 186 19.88 26.73 -15.48
C VAL A 186 19.16 27.81 -16.29
N LYS A 187 19.17 27.70 -17.64
CA LYS A 187 18.54 28.64 -18.56
C LYS A 187 17.19 28.18 -19.11
N LYS A 188 16.77 26.97 -18.80
CA LYS A 188 15.58 26.34 -19.41
C LYS A 188 14.26 26.64 -18.69
N ILE A 189 14.27 27.30 -17.52
CA ILE A 189 13.06 27.68 -16.80
C ILE A 189 12.45 28.89 -17.51
N ARG A 190 11.41 28.64 -18.29
CA ARG A 190 10.84 29.60 -19.23
C ARG A 190 9.97 30.66 -18.54
N PHE A 191 9.29 30.30 -17.49
CA PHE A 191 8.35 31.14 -16.74
C PHE A 191 8.65 31.09 -15.23
N PRO A 192 9.75 31.67 -14.76
CA PRO A 192 10.20 31.51 -13.38
C PRO A 192 9.19 32.02 -12.34
N GLU A 193 8.45 33.11 -12.66
CA GLU A 193 7.49 33.71 -11.72
C GLU A 193 6.24 32.82 -11.47
N THR A 194 5.85 32.01 -12.46
CA THR A 194 4.64 31.20 -12.41
C THR A 194 4.92 29.70 -12.45
N SER A 195 6.18 29.31 -12.29
CA SER A 195 6.56 27.89 -12.19
C SER A 195 6.55 27.40 -10.75
N GLY A 196 6.06 26.21 -10.54
CA GLY A 196 6.29 25.44 -9.30
C GLY A 196 7.54 24.59 -9.39
N ILE A 197 7.95 23.99 -8.27
CA ILE A 197 9.08 23.07 -8.17
C ILE A 197 8.59 21.72 -7.69
N GLY A 198 9.06 20.67 -8.34
CA GLY A 198 8.97 19.29 -7.86
C GLY A 198 10.34 18.63 -8.00
N ILE A 199 10.75 17.89 -6.97
CA ILE A 199 12.00 17.14 -6.97
C ILE A 199 11.68 15.68 -7.30
N LYS A 200 12.42 15.17 -8.28
CA LYS A 200 12.38 13.77 -8.74
C LYS A 200 13.47 12.96 -8.07
#